data_d8a03955ca391e3fc7a6a4593e3d39be
#
_entry.id   d8a03955ca391e3fc7a6a4593e3d39be
#
_cell.length_a   1.000
_cell.length_b   1.000
_cell.length_c   1.000
_cell.angle_alpha   90.00
_cell.angle_beta   90.00
_cell.angle_gamma   90.00
#
_symmetry.space_group_name_H-M   'P 1'
#
loop_
_entity.id
_entity.type
_entity.pdbx_description
1 polymer ?
#
loop_
_entity_poly.entity_id
_entity_poly.type
_entity_poly.pdbx_seq_one_letter_code
_entity_poly.pdbx_strand_id
1 'polypeptide(L)'
;MRMKKTGRSLPALAIAALLLGSGAAAAEEIVLAHGANPGNPRSDAAAMFAELVERYSDGAITVNVAGAASLGDDSEMIQSVKVGTIHMTANSQGAFSQVVPEVATLGLPFLFDELPDAWVTLDGPVGAELSARAEKKGFVIIGWWDNGVRHITTVEGPITAPADVEGLKIRTPPDPMTLDIFKALGANPAPLAWSELPTALKTGTFEAQENPLTNIHSAKLHEITTHISLTGHKYEGTPLIANAAWWNGLPEANRDAVRRAVSEAGWYQRGRNLIDNERLVAVIKQEGGTFQEVDKQPFVDATASVYESWKGKFPDFVALLTKEAAAAKAQ
;
A
#
# COMPACT_ATOMS: atom_id res chain seq x y z
N MET A 1 -61.29 -75.08 -32.42
CA MET A 1 -61.06 -73.78 -33.06
C MET A 1 -60.30 -72.92 -32.09
N ARG A 2 -58.95 -72.77 -32.24
CA ARG A 2 -58.06 -72.05 -31.31
C ARG A 2 -57.71 -70.67 -31.90
N MET A 3 -58.14 -69.61 -31.25
CA MET A 3 -57.75 -68.22 -31.59
C MET A 3 -56.40 -67.94 -30.97
N LYS A 4 -55.44 -67.55 -31.81
CA LYS A 4 -54.14 -67.01 -31.40
C LYS A 4 -54.29 -65.53 -31.08
N LYS A 5 -53.97 -65.11 -29.84
CA LYS A 5 -53.78 -63.70 -29.49
C LYS A 5 -52.35 -63.29 -29.80
N THR A 6 -52.20 -62.34 -30.72
CA THR A 6 -50.91 -61.65 -30.98
C THR A 6 -50.79 -60.49 -30.04
N GLY A 7 -49.86 -60.62 -29.11
CA GLY A 7 -49.46 -59.48 -28.26
C GLY A 7 -48.48 -58.57 -29.01
N ARG A 8 -48.82 -57.26 -29.13
CA ARG A 8 -47.92 -56.24 -29.61
C ARG A 8 -47.20 -55.63 -28.38
N SER A 9 -45.91 -55.87 -28.28
CA SER A 9 -45.04 -55.20 -27.35
C SER A 9 -44.63 -53.85 -27.91
N LEU A 10 -44.94 -52.72 -27.18
CA LEU A 10 -44.43 -51.38 -27.43
C LEU A 10 -43.04 -51.25 -26.79
N PRO A 11 -42.07 -50.72 -27.49
CA PRO A 11 -40.77 -50.43 -26.86
C PRO A 11 -40.91 -49.21 -25.94
N ALA A 12 -40.55 -49.37 -24.67
CA ALA A 12 -40.38 -48.24 -23.71
C ALA A 12 -39.13 -47.45 -24.10
N LEU A 13 -39.34 -46.22 -24.55
CA LEU A 13 -38.26 -45.23 -24.75
C LEU A 13 -37.84 -44.73 -23.37
N ALA A 14 -36.70 -45.19 -22.85
CA ALA A 14 -36.06 -44.64 -21.65
C ALA A 14 -35.38 -43.32 -22.03
N ILE A 15 -35.99 -42.21 -21.66
CA ILE A 15 -35.37 -40.89 -21.70
C ILE A 15 -34.44 -40.82 -20.49
N ALA A 16 -33.13 -41.02 -20.71
CA ALA A 16 -32.09 -40.69 -19.74
C ALA A 16 -31.92 -39.18 -19.70
N ALA A 17 -32.55 -38.51 -18.72
CA ALA A 17 -32.28 -37.14 -18.40
C ALA A 17 -30.87 -37.04 -17.80
N LEU A 18 -29.89 -36.62 -18.62
CA LEU A 18 -28.60 -36.15 -18.09
C LEU A 18 -28.86 -34.89 -17.27
N LEU A 19 -28.98 -35.05 -15.96
CA LEU A 19 -28.82 -33.97 -15.01
C LEU A 19 -27.33 -33.57 -15.05
N LEU A 20 -26.98 -32.64 -15.92
CA LEU A 20 -25.75 -31.83 -15.78
C LEU A 20 -25.93 -31.02 -14.51
N GLY A 21 -25.59 -31.60 -13.38
CA GLY A 21 -25.40 -30.87 -12.14
C GLY A 21 -24.23 -29.90 -12.36
N SER A 22 -24.53 -28.63 -12.69
CA SER A 22 -23.60 -27.54 -12.51
C SER A 22 -23.37 -27.44 -10.99
N GLY A 23 -22.45 -28.25 -10.48
CA GLY A 23 -21.93 -28.01 -9.15
C GLY A 23 -21.37 -26.59 -9.17
N ALA A 24 -22.04 -25.62 -8.54
CA ALA A 24 -21.46 -24.34 -8.26
C ALA A 24 -20.15 -24.63 -7.52
N ALA A 25 -19.01 -24.40 -8.14
CA ALA A 25 -17.74 -24.42 -7.45
C ALA A 25 -17.87 -23.46 -6.26
N ALA A 26 -17.50 -23.89 -5.06
CA ALA A 26 -17.48 -23.00 -3.92
C ALA A 26 -16.59 -21.80 -4.26
N ALA A 27 -17.04 -20.60 -3.91
CA ALA A 27 -16.24 -19.40 -4.10
C ALA A 27 -14.88 -19.57 -3.40
N GLU A 28 -13.81 -19.16 -4.06
CA GLU A 28 -12.48 -19.11 -3.45
C GLU A 28 -12.43 -17.90 -2.50
N GLU A 29 -12.22 -18.12 -1.21
CA GLU A 29 -12.01 -17.04 -0.26
C GLU A 29 -10.54 -16.64 -0.25
N ILE A 30 -10.25 -15.38 -0.55
CA ILE A 30 -8.91 -14.82 -0.46
C ILE A 30 -8.82 -13.82 0.70
N VAL A 31 -7.63 -13.67 1.27
CA VAL A 31 -7.35 -12.71 2.34
C VAL A 31 -6.53 -11.57 1.78
N LEU A 32 -7.05 -10.33 1.92
CA LEU A 32 -6.30 -9.08 1.76
C LEU A 32 -6.03 -8.48 3.13
N ALA A 33 -4.76 -8.36 3.53
CA ALA A 33 -4.38 -7.77 4.80
C ALA A 33 -3.76 -6.37 4.63
N HIS A 34 -3.95 -5.46 5.61
CA HIS A 34 -3.32 -4.13 5.63
C HIS A 34 -3.26 -3.53 7.02
N GLY A 35 -2.31 -2.59 7.24
CA GLY A 35 -2.12 -1.90 8.52
C GLY A 35 -2.99 -0.65 8.73
N ALA A 36 -3.74 -0.19 7.72
CA ALA A 36 -4.50 1.06 7.81
C ALA A 36 -5.70 0.95 8.76
N ASN A 37 -5.88 1.98 9.61
CA ASN A 37 -7.02 2.07 10.51
C ASN A 37 -8.32 2.44 9.77
N PRO A 38 -9.50 2.15 10.35
CA PRO A 38 -10.78 2.62 9.81
C PRO A 38 -10.77 4.15 9.59
N GLY A 39 -11.39 4.60 8.50
CA GLY A 39 -11.40 6.00 8.07
C GLY A 39 -10.17 6.44 7.26
N ASN A 40 -9.16 5.59 7.13
CA ASN A 40 -8.06 5.81 6.20
C ASN A 40 -8.50 5.42 4.78
N PRO A 41 -8.17 6.20 3.72
CA PRO A 41 -8.51 5.89 2.34
C PRO A 41 -8.12 4.49 1.88
N ARG A 42 -7.03 3.91 2.41
CA ARG A 42 -6.61 2.53 2.12
C ARG A 42 -7.60 1.51 2.68
N SER A 43 -8.12 1.74 3.89
CA SER A 43 -9.13 0.86 4.51
C SER A 43 -10.43 0.87 3.71
N ASP A 44 -10.89 2.07 3.28
CA ASP A 44 -12.10 2.21 2.47
C ASP A 44 -11.93 1.55 1.09
N ALA A 45 -10.77 1.73 0.47
CA ALA A 45 -10.45 1.10 -0.82
C ALA A 45 -10.34 -0.43 -0.72
N ALA A 46 -9.84 -0.97 0.39
CA ALA A 46 -9.79 -2.41 0.60
C ALA A 46 -11.19 -3.02 0.71
N ALA A 47 -12.13 -2.34 1.35
CA ALA A 47 -13.54 -2.75 1.37
C ALA A 47 -14.17 -2.69 -0.03
N MET A 48 -13.96 -1.59 -0.76
CA MET A 48 -14.40 -1.46 -2.15
C MET A 48 -13.79 -2.53 -3.06
N PHE A 49 -12.52 -2.82 -2.91
CA PHE A 49 -11.84 -3.89 -3.65
C PHE A 49 -12.54 -5.25 -3.45
N ALA A 50 -12.92 -5.58 -2.22
CA ALA A 50 -13.61 -6.83 -1.93
C ALA A 50 -14.93 -6.94 -2.69
N GLU A 51 -15.75 -5.90 -2.66
CA GLU A 51 -17.03 -5.84 -3.40
C GLU A 51 -16.82 -5.94 -4.93
N LEU A 52 -15.78 -5.28 -5.45
CA LEU A 52 -15.46 -5.29 -6.87
C LEU A 52 -14.96 -6.66 -7.33
N VAL A 53 -14.12 -7.33 -6.56
CA VAL A 53 -13.63 -8.69 -6.89
C VAL A 53 -14.79 -9.67 -6.97
N GLU A 54 -15.68 -9.69 -5.98
CA GLU A 54 -16.86 -10.56 -6.00
C GLU A 54 -17.72 -10.31 -7.23
N ARG A 55 -17.97 -9.01 -7.54
CA ARG A 55 -18.76 -8.61 -8.73
C ARG A 55 -18.10 -9.02 -10.04
N TYR A 56 -16.79 -8.78 -10.21
CA TYR A 56 -16.09 -9.03 -11.47
C TYR A 56 -15.74 -10.49 -11.71
N SER A 57 -15.72 -11.28 -10.65
CA SER A 57 -15.55 -12.74 -10.72
C SER A 57 -16.87 -13.52 -10.79
N ASP A 58 -18.03 -12.81 -10.90
CA ASP A 58 -19.35 -13.43 -10.80
C ASP A 58 -19.51 -14.33 -9.56
N GLY A 59 -18.92 -13.91 -8.43
CA GLY A 59 -18.94 -14.63 -7.17
C GLY A 59 -17.96 -15.81 -7.10
N ALA A 60 -17.08 -16.00 -8.07
CA ALA A 60 -16.07 -17.05 -8.02
C ALA A 60 -14.98 -16.79 -6.96
N ILE A 61 -14.76 -15.51 -6.60
CA ILE A 61 -13.84 -15.10 -5.53
C ILE A 61 -14.59 -14.21 -4.54
N THR A 62 -14.40 -14.47 -3.25
CA THR A 62 -14.76 -13.57 -2.14
C THR A 62 -13.50 -13.11 -1.44
N VAL A 63 -13.51 -11.90 -0.87
CA VAL A 63 -12.34 -11.31 -0.21
C VAL A 63 -12.63 -11.04 1.26
N ASN A 64 -11.85 -11.66 2.13
CA ASN A 64 -11.81 -11.32 3.53
C ASN A 64 -10.77 -10.20 3.75
N VAL A 65 -11.22 -9.01 4.14
CA VAL A 65 -10.34 -7.86 4.41
C VAL A 65 -9.93 -7.85 5.89
N ALA A 66 -8.65 -8.09 6.15
CA ALA A 66 -8.04 -8.04 7.47
C ALA A 66 -7.29 -6.70 7.67
N GLY A 67 -8.01 -5.68 8.13
CA GLY A 67 -7.48 -4.33 8.33
C GLY A 67 -6.85 -4.09 9.70
N ALA A 68 -6.34 -2.86 9.91
CA ALA A 68 -5.82 -2.36 11.18
C ALA A 68 -4.74 -3.27 11.82
N ALA A 69 -3.87 -3.85 10.99
CA ALA A 69 -2.80 -4.76 11.41
C ALA A 69 -3.28 -5.99 12.22
N SER A 70 -4.54 -6.44 12.01
CA SER A 70 -5.12 -7.57 12.74
C SER A 70 -4.42 -8.91 12.48
N LEU A 71 -3.66 -9.03 11.40
CA LEU A 71 -2.85 -10.20 11.05
C LEU A 71 -1.34 -9.94 11.18
N GLY A 72 -0.95 -9.00 12.03
CA GLY A 72 0.43 -8.57 12.25
C GLY A 72 0.78 -7.26 11.55
N ASP A 73 1.98 -6.76 11.80
CA ASP A 73 2.49 -5.55 11.16
C ASP A 73 2.95 -5.79 9.71
N ASP A 74 3.27 -4.72 8.99
CA ASP A 74 3.60 -4.74 7.56
C ASP A 74 4.62 -5.83 7.19
N SER A 75 5.72 -5.95 7.96
CA SER A 75 6.75 -6.95 7.69
C SER A 75 6.27 -8.38 7.91
N GLU A 76 5.43 -8.61 8.94
CA GLU A 76 4.85 -9.93 9.25
C GLU A 76 3.83 -10.32 8.18
N MET A 77 2.97 -9.39 7.75
CA MET A 77 2.01 -9.63 6.67
C MET A 77 2.72 -9.94 5.35
N ILE A 78 3.81 -9.24 5.01
CA ILE A 78 4.62 -9.52 3.82
C ILE A 78 5.22 -10.93 3.88
N GLN A 79 5.75 -11.36 5.03
CA GLN A 79 6.23 -12.74 5.20
C GLN A 79 5.10 -13.78 5.09
N SER A 80 3.93 -13.46 5.64
CA SER A 80 2.73 -14.31 5.53
C SER A 80 2.26 -14.47 4.08
N VAL A 81 2.35 -13.40 3.27
CA VAL A 81 2.12 -13.49 1.81
C VAL A 81 3.17 -14.40 1.15
N LYS A 82 4.44 -14.26 1.53
CA LYS A 82 5.52 -15.07 0.95
C LYS A 82 5.31 -16.57 1.14
N VAL A 83 4.86 -16.97 2.33
CA VAL A 83 4.61 -18.39 2.64
C VAL A 83 3.20 -18.85 2.25
N GLY A 84 2.34 -17.96 1.77
CA GLY A 84 1.00 -18.27 1.26
C GLY A 84 -0.07 -18.42 2.34
N THR A 85 0.15 -17.99 3.58
CA THR A 85 -0.89 -17.95 4.63
C THR A 85 -1.81 -16.75 4.50
N ILE A 86 -1.37 -15.71 3.82
CA ILE A 86 -2.16 -14.57 3.34
C ILE A 86 -1.99 -14.51 1.83
N HIS A 87 -3.06 -14.23 1.08
CA HIS A 87 -3.02 -14.19 -0.38
C HIS A 87 -2.42 -12.89 -0.90
N MET A 88 -2.83 -11.76 -0.30
CA MET A 88 -2.47 -10.41 -0.72
C MET A 88 -2.29 -9.48 0.48
N THR A 89 -1.47 -8.45 0.31
CA THR A 89 -1.39 -7.36 1.27
C THR A 89 -1.19 -6.00 0.57
N ALA A 90 -1.72 -4.94 1.20
CA ALA A 90 -1.58 -3.55 0.80
C ALA A 90 -0.81 -2.82 1.89
N ASN A 91 0.52 -2.88 1.85
CA ASN A 91 1.39 -2.36 2.89
C ASN A 91 2.29 -1.22 2.40
N SER A 92 2.99 -0.59 3.33
CA SER A 92 3.97 0.45 3.06
C SER A 92 5.08 -0.04 2.12
N GLN A 93 5.44 0.78 1.13
CA GLN A 93 6.61 0.51 0.28
C GLN A 93 7.89 0.30 1.09
N GLY A 94 8.06 1.04 2.19
CA GLY A 94 9.23 0.94 3.05
C GLY A 94 9.42 -0.46 3.63
N ALA A 95 8.35 -1.08 4.12
CA ALA A 95 8.40 -2.46 4.59
C ALA A 95 8.71 -3.46 3.46
N PHE A 96 8.12 -3.26 2.27
CA PHE A 96 8.38 -4.12 1.12
C PHE A 96 9.80 -3.95 0.55
N SER A 97 10.44 -2.81 0.79
CA SER A 97 11.84 -2.59 0.38
C SER A 97 12.84 -3.54 1.06
N GLN A 98 12.46 -4.18 2.16
CA GLN A 98 13.27 -5.22 2.78
C GLN A 98 13.34 -6.51 1.92
N VAL A 99 12.39 -6.68 1.00
CA VAL A 99 12.33 -7.81 0.06
C VAL A 99 12.87 -7.41 -1.32
N VAL A 100 12.47 -6.22 -1.79
CA VAL A 100 12.89 -5.62 -3.06
C VAL A 100 13.53 -4.26 -2.74
N PRO A 101 14.85 -4.20 -2.50
CA PRO A 101 15.52 -3.00 -1.98
C PRO A 101 15.32 -1.74 -2.84
N GLU A 102 15.17 -1.91 -4.16
CA GLU A 102 14.95 -0.80 -5.08
C GLU A 102 13.64 -0.05 -4.81
N VAL A 103 12.65 -0.71 -4.21
CA VAL A 103 11.38 -0.06 -3.82
C VAL A 103 11.61 1.11 -2.86
N ALA A 104 12.66 1.06 -2.02
CA ALA A 104 13.00 2.17 -1.12
C ALA A 104 13.30 3.47 -1.89
N THR A 105 13.84 3.38 -3.12
CA THR A 105 14.22 4.57 -3.90
C THR A 105 13.04 5.44 -4.34
N LEU A 106 11.82 4.89 -4.37
CA LEU A 106 10.60 5.69 -4.58
C LEU A 106 10.42 6.79 -3.52
N GLY A 107 11.03 6.59 -2.35
CA GLY A 107 11.07 7.55 -1.25
C GLY A 107 12.28 8.46 -1.24
N LEU A 108 13.03 8.59 -2.34
CA LEU A 108 14.11 9.60 -2.44
C LEU A 108 13.57 10.98 -2.02
N PRO A 109 14.31 11.74 -1.19
CA PRO A 109 13.79 12.96 -0.61
C PRO A 109 13.38 13.97 -1.69
N PHE A 110 12.17 14.51 -1.56
CA PHE A 110 11.60 15.53 -2.46
C PHE A 110 11.58 15.15 -3.96
N LEU A 111 11.54 13.83 -4.26
CA LEU A 111 11.56 13.34 -5.64
C LEU A 111 10.33 13.78 -6.44
N PHE A 112 9.15 13.73 -5.81
CA PHE A 112 7.87 14.11 -6.43
C PHE A 112 7.35 15.40 -5.83
N ASP A 113 6.89 16.31 -6.69
CA ASP A 113 6.31 17.58 -6.26
C ASP A 113 4.83 17.41 -5.90
N GLU A 114 4.12 16.60 -6.69
CA GLU A 114 2.70 16.33 -6.53
C GLU A 114 2.41 14.81 -6.56
N LEU A 115 1.28 14.41 -5.97
CA LEU A 115 0.87 13.00 -5.95
C LEU A 115 0.67 12.39 -7.36
N PRO A 116 0.05 13.10 -8.34
CA PRO A 116 -0.10 12.57 -9.69
C PRO A 116 1.24 12.21 -10.37
N ASP A 117 2.32 12.95 -10.12
CA ASP A 117 3.64 12.63 -10.68
C ASP A 117 4.13 11.25 -10.25
N ALA A 118 3.91 10.93 -8.96
CA ALA A 118 4.25 9.62 -8.41
C ALA A 118 3.36 8.52 -9.04
N TRP A 119 2.07 8.78 -9.24
CA TRP A 119 1.16 7.80 -9.82
C TRP A 119 1.52 7.47 -11.26
N VAL A 120 1.78 8.49 -12.10
CA VAL A 120 2.22 8.30 -13.49
C VAL A 120 3.53 7.51 -13.54
N THR A 121 4.48 7.83 -12.66
CA THR A 121 5.76 7.13 -12.56
C THR A 121 5.58 5.65 -12.20
N LEU A 122 4.72 5.36 -11.21
CA LEU A 122 4.48 3.99 -10.73
C LEU A 122 3.61 3.16 -11.67
N ASP A 123 2.71 3.77 -12.41
CA ASP A 123 1.89 3.09 -13.41
C ASP A 123 2.66 2.87 -14.74
N GLY A 124 3.89 3.41 -14.85
CA GLY A 124 4.77 3.35 -16.00
C GLY A 124 5.93 2.34 -15.89
N PRO A 125 7.05 2.62 -16.60
CA PRO A 125 8.21 1.73 -16.67
C PRO A 125 8.84 1.40 -15.32
N VAL A 126 8.80 2.33 -14.35
CA VAL A 126 9.33 2.12 -12.99
C VAL A 126 8.56 1.02 -12.27
N GLY A 127 7.23 1.07 -12.29
CA GLY A 127 6.41 0.03 -11.66
C GLY A 127 6.57 -1.33 -12.36
N ALA A 128 6.72 -1.35 -13.69
CA ALA A 128 6.97 -2.58 -14.45
C ALA A 128 8.31 -3.23 -14.05
N GLU A 129 9.38 -2.44 -13.90
CA GLU A 129 10.68 -2.94 -13.46
C GLU A 129 10.63 -3.46 -12.01
N LEU A 130 9.91 -2.76 -11.12
CA LEU A 130 9.71 -3.23 -9.73
C LEU A 130 8.91 -4.53 -9.69
N SER A 131 7.90 -4.69 -10.55
CA SER A 131 7.14 -5.94 -10.67
C SER A 131 8.03 -7.10 -11.09
N ALA A 132 8.88 -6.91 -12.10
CA ALA A 132 9.82 -7.92 -12.54
C ALA A 132 10.83 -8.32 -11.45
N ARG A 133 11.23 -7.38 -10.58
CA ARG A 133 12.11 -7.66 -9.43
C ARG A 133 11.36 -8.42 -8.32
N ALA A 134 10.11 -8.06 -8.06
CA ALA A 134 9.25 -8.72 -7.07
C ALA A 134 8.99 -10.19 -7.46
N GLU A 135 8.76 -10.49 -8.74
CA GLU A 135 8.56 -11.86 -9.23
C GLU A 135 9.75 -12.76 -8.91
N LYS A 136 10.99 -12.27 -9.06
CA LYS A 136 12.21 -13.01 -8.69
C LYS A 136 12.30 -13.33 -7.20
N LYS A 137 11.50 -12.64 -6.37
CA LYS A 137 11.40 -12.84 -4.92
C LYS A 137 10.18 -13.65 -4.50
N GLY A 138 9.34 -14.07 -5.45
CA GLY A 138 8.13 -14.86 -5.22
C GLY A 138 6.88 -14.03 -4.91
N PHE A 139 6.88 -12.76 -5.29
CA PHE A 139 5.74 -11.86 -5.18
C PHE A 139 5.28 -11.37 -6.56
N VAL A 140 4.00 -11.03 -6.66
CA VAL A 140 3.48 -10.26 -7.80
C VAL A 140 2.99 -8.92 -7.28
N ILE A 141 3.43 -7.82 -7.87
CA ILE A 141 2.81 -6.51 -7.66
C ILE A 141 1.66 -6.38 -8.64
N ILE A 142 0.42 -6.37 -8.12
CA ILE A 142 -0.79 -6.30 -8.96
C ILE A 142 -1.10 -4.86 -9.35
N GLY A 143 -0.75 -3.92 -8.49
CA GLY A 143 -0.93 -2.49 -8.71
C GLY A 143 -0.37 -1.66 -7.58
N TRP A 144 -0.48 -0.34 -7.72
CA TRP A 144 -0.01 0.64 -6.76
C TRP A 144 -1.16 1.52 -6.29
N TRP A 145 -1.40 1.51 -4.98
CA TRP A 145 -2.19 2.52 -4.31
C TRP A 145 -1.27 3.57 -3.72
N ASP A 146 -1.84 4.57 -3.09
CA ASP A 146 -1.11 5.70 -2.53
C ASP A 146 -1.06 5.61 -1.00
N ASN A 147 0.08 5.94 -0.40
CA ASN A 147 0.13 6.24 1.03
C ASN A 147 0.12 7.76 1.24
N GLY A 148 0.86 8.47 0.41
CA GLY A 148 0.87 9.92 0.34
C GLY A 148 2.22 10.55 0.65
N VAL A 149 2.21 11.88 0.71
CA VAL A 149 3.37 12.70 1.11
C VAL A 149 3.47 12.75 2.63
N ARG A 150 4.68 12.56 3.14
CA ARG A 150 4.96 12.41 4.56
C ARG A 150 5.45 13.72 5.19
N HIS A 151 4.99 13.97 6.40
CA HIS A 151 5.27 15.16 7.20
C HIS A 151 5.78 14.76 8.58
N ILE A 152 6.58 15.61 9.21
CA ILE A 152 7.09 15.38 10.57
C ILE A 152 6.05 15.86 11.58
N THR A 153 5.82 15.07 12.64
CA THR A 153 5.03 15.51 13.79
C THR A 153 5.81 15.31 15.09
N THR A 154 5.68 16.24 16.02
CA THR A 154 6.44 16.30 17.27
C THR A 154 5.54 16.49 18.48
N VAL A 155 6.02 16.03 19.64
CA VAL A 155 5.39 16.28 20.94
C VAL A 155 5.68 17.74 21.37
N GLU A 156 6.92 18.18 21.22
CA GLU A 156 7.37 19.50 21.69
C GLU A 156 7.80 20.40 20.51
N GLY A 157 7.04 21.46 20.25
CA GLY A 157 7.34 22.49 19.27
C GLY A 157 7.40 22.04 17.80
N PRO A 158 7.18 22.94 16.85
CA PRO A 158 7.22 22.64 15.44
C PRO A 158 8.66 22.53 14.91
N ILE A 159 8.84 21.77 13.84
CA ILE A 159 10.05 21.80 13.01
C ILE A 159 9.90 22.91 11.99
N THR A 160 10.84 23.84 11.93
CA THR A 160 10.87 24.99 11.01
C THR A 160 12.07 24.93 10.06
N ALA A 161 13.15 24.29 10.50
CA ALA A 161 14.41 24.16 9.76
C ALA A 161 15.07 22.80 10.07
N PRO A 162 16.05 22.33 9.25
CA PRO A 162 16.80 21.11 9.53
C PRO A 162 17.45 21.06 10.93
N ALA A 163 17.88 22.22 11.45
CA ALA A 163 18.48 22.29 12.78
C ALA A 163 17.53 21.86 13.91
N ASP A 164 16.21 22.00 13.72
CA ASP A 164 15.21 21.56 14.72
C ASP A 164 15.07 20.01 14.75
N VAL A 165 15.63 19.32 13.76
CA VAL A 165 15.61 17.85 13.66
C VAL A 165 16.85 17.24 14.31
N GLU A 166 17.90 18.02 14.55
CA GLU A 166 19.18 17.53 15.09
C GLU A 166 18.98 16.93 16.49
N GLY A 167 19.44 15.68 16.67
CA GLY A 167 19.32 14.95 17.92
C GLY A 167 17.93 14.39 18.26
N LEU A 168 16.89 14.73 17.45
CA LEU A 168 15.50 14.34 17.70
C LEU A 168 15.33 12.82 17.67
N LYS A 169 14.73 12.24 18.70
CA LYS A 169 14.38 10.82 18.74
C LYS A 169 13.11 10.59 17.94
N ILE A 170 13.28 10.28 16.67
CA ILE A 170 12.16 10.11 15.73
C ILE A 170 11.93 8.63 15.41
N ARG A 171 10.67 8.19 15.52
CA ARG A 171 10.27 6.88 15.02
C ARG A 171 10.13 6.93 13.50
N THR A 172 10.67 5.92 12.84
CA THR A 172 10.44 5.66 11.42
C THR A 172 9.73 4.32 11.22
N PRO A 173 9.05 4.08 10.09
CA PRO A 173 8.73 2.71 9.68
C PRO A 173 10.04 1.92 9.44
N PRO A 174 9.98 0.58 9.31
CA PRO A 174 11.15 -0.24 8.95
C PRO A 174 11.55 -0.01 7.48
N ASP A 175 11.99 1.19 7.16
CA ASP A 175 12.36 1.68 5.83
C ASP A 175 13.78 2.27 5.83
N PRO A 176 14.73 1.65 5.12
CA PRO A 176 16.11 2.13 5.05
C PRO A 176 16.24 3.55 4.50
N MET A 177 15.39 3.94 3.54
CA MET A 177 15.39 5.28 2.96
C MET A 177 15.03 6.33 4.01
N THR A 178 13.95 6.11 4.77
CA THR A 178 13.53 7.03 5.83
C THR A 178 14.59 7.16 6.92
N LEU A 179 15.24 6.06 7.29
CA LEU A 179 16.38 6.08 8.22
C LEU A 179 17.53 6.94 7.69
N ASP A 180 17.90 6.79 6.42
CA ASP A 180 18.99 7.56 5.81
C ASP A 180 18.64 9.06 5.70
N ILE A 181 17.39 9.41 5.38
CA ILE A 181 16.90 10.80 5.36
C ILE A 181 17.09 11.45 6.75
N PHE A 182 16.57 10.84 7.80
CA PHE A 182 16.64 11.44 9.13
C PHE A 182 18.05 11.44 9.73
N LYS A 183 18.90 10.47 9.38
CA LYS A 183 20.34 10.53 9.72
C LYS A 183 21.03 11.70 9.02
N ALA A 184 20.72 11.95 7.75
CA ALA A 184 21.28 13.09 7.01
C ALA A 184 20.85 14.45 7.63
N LEU A 185 19.64 14.50 8.22
CA LEU A 185 19.13 15.65 8.98
C LEU A 185 19.69 15.74 10.43
N GLY A 186 20.57 14.82 10.84
CA GLY A 186 21.16 14.82 12.18
C GLY A 186 20.29 14.27 13.30
N ALA A 187 19.13 13.66 12.98
CA ALA A 187 18.26 13.02 13.96
C ALA A 187 18.81 11.70 14.50
N ASN A 188 18.15 11.17 15.53
CA ASN A 188 18.33 9.82 16.05
C ASN A 188 17.12 8.94 15.64
N PRO A 189 17.03 8.50 14.36
CA PRO A 189 15.92 7.70 13.90
C PRO A 189 16.05 6.25 14.34
N ALA A 190 14.93 5.65 14.74
CA ALA A 190 14.84 4.21 14.98
C ALA A 190 13.55 3.63 14.41
N PRO A 191 13.61 2.42 13.81
CA PRO A 191 12.44 1.76 13.28
C PRO A 191 11.60 1.15 14.40
N LEU A 192 10.27 1.25 14.26
CA LEU A 192 9.31 0.59 15.15
C LEU A 192 8.07 0.20 14.35
N ALA A 193 7.48 -0.94 14.70
CA ALA A 193 6.23 -1.43 14.11
C ALA A 193 5.09 -0.38 14.24
N TRP A 194 4.16 -0.40 13.27
CA TRP A 194 3.06 0.58 13.24
C TRP A 194 2.14 0.48 14.46
N SER A 195 1.81 -0.74 14.88
CA SER A 195 0.91 -1.01 16.01
C SER A 195 1.48 -0.52 17.36
N GLU A 196 2.79 -0.42 17.49
CA GLU A 196 3.49 0.00 18.71
C GLU A 196 3.64 1.54 18.80
N LEU A 197 3.52 2.25 17.66
CA LEU A 197 3.82 3.68 17.57
C LEU A 197 3.04 4.56 18.56
N PRO A 198 1.69 4.44 18.70
CA PRO A 198 0.96 5.30 19.63
C PRO A 198 1.42 5.14 21.08
N THR A 199 1.75 3.92 21.50
CA THR A 199 2.27 3.65 22.85
C THR A 199 3.65 4.23 23.03
N ALA A 200 4.55 4.05 22.08
CA ALA A 200 5.91 4.54 22.13
C ALA A 200 5.99 6.08 22.20
N LEU A 201 5.10 6.78 21.49
CA LEU A 201 4.97 8.23 21.59
C LEU A 201 4.43 8.67 22.96
N LYS A 202 3.36 8.02 23.47
CA LYS A 202 2.78 8.34 24.78
C LYS A 202 3.74 8.11 25.95
N THR A 203 4.62 7.13 25.84
CA THR A 203 5.62 6.81 26.88
C THR A 203 6.90 7.64 26.75
N GLY A 204 7.03 8.50 25.71
CA GLY A 204 8.23 9.30 25.49
C GLY A 204 9.43 8.51 24.98
N THR A 205 9.23 7.27 24.50
CA THR A 205 10.30 6.49 23.82
C THR A 205 10.75 7.23 22.56
N PHE A 206 9.80 7.84 21.85
CA PHE A 206 10.04 8.75 20.74
C PHE A 206 9.39 10.11 21.03
N GLU A 207 10.02 11.16 20.53
CA GLU A 207 9.58 12.57 20.64
C GLU A 207 8.86 13.01 19.35
N ALA A 208 9.05 12.25 18.27
CA ALA A 208 8.55 12.55 16.94
C ALA A 208 8.24 11.29 16.14
N GLN A 209 7.45 11.47 15.10
CA GLN A 209 7.21 10.51 14.03
C GLN A 209 6.99 11.26 12.70
N GLU A 210 6.90 10.52 11.60
CA GLU A 210 6.61 11.06 10.28
C GLU A 210 5.60 10.17 9.53
N ASN A 211 4.60 10.78 8.92
CA ASN A 211 3.54 10.08 8.18
C ASN A 211 2.76 11.04 7.27
N PRO A 212 1.97 10.52 6.31
CA PRO A 212 0.94 11.29 5.65
C PRO A 212 -0.18 11.70 6.62
N LEU A 213 -0.87 12.80 6.31
CA LEU A 213 -1.97 13.32 7.15
C LEU A 213 -3.09 12.29 7.35
N THR A 214 -3.38 11.46 6.35
CA THR A 214 -4.38 10.39 6.45
C THR A 214 -4.05 9.35 7.51
N ASN A 215 -2.77 8.99 7.67
CA ASN A 215 -2.31 8.09 8.72
C ASN A 215 -2.28 8.80 10.08
N ILE A 216 -1.79 10.05 10.13
CA ILE A 216 -1.74 10.85 11.35
C ILE A 216 -3.14 10.98 11.96
N HIS A 217 -4.14 11.29 11.13
CA HIS A 217 -5.52 11.47 11.60
C HIS A 217 -6.18 10.14 11.95
N SER A 218 -6.17 9.13 11.05
CA SER A 218 -6.87 7.87 11.28
C SER A 218 -6.33 7.07 12.48
N ALA A 219 -5.05 7.23 12.83
CA ALA A 219 -4.43 6.65 14.02
C ALA A 219 -4.41 7.60 15.23
N LYS A 220 -5.03 8.78 15.11
CA LYS A 220 -5.08 9.82 16.16
C LYS A 220 -3.72 10.22 16.70
N LEU A 221 -2.69 10.20 15.85
CA LEU A 221 -1.34 10.58 16.26
C LEU A 221 -1.23 12.08 16.57
N HIS A 222 -2.07 12.91 15.93
CA HIS A 222 -2.17 14.35 16.19
C HIS A 222 -2.66 14.67 17.62
N GLU A 223 -3.27 13.73 18.33
CA GLU A 223 -3.63 13.90 19.76
C GLU A 223 -2.41 13.72 20.68
N ILE A 224 -1.30 13.15 20.18
CA ILE A 224 -0.07 12.87 20.94
C ILE A 224 1.05 13.78 20.46
N THR A 225 1.30 13.84 19.16
CA THR A 225 2.27 14.70 18.48
C THR A 225 1.52 15.86 17.84
N THR A 226 1.21 16.87 18.62
CA THR A 226 0.27 17.94 18.26
C THR A 226 0.84 18.98 17.29
N HIS A 227 2.15 19.00 17.06
CA HIS A 227 2.80 19.91 16.14
C HIS A 227 3.10 19.18 14.82
N ILE A 228 2.42 19.58 13.76
CA ILE A 228 2.57 19.01 12.41
C ILE A 228 3.32 19.99 11.54
N SER A 229 4.53 19.63 11.12
CA SER A 229 5.36 20.43 10.20
C SER A 229 5.27 19.87 8.81
N LEU A 230 4.74 20.65 7.87
CA LEU A 230 4.44 20.24 6.50
C LEU A 230 5.71 20.14 5.64
N THR A 231 6.64 19.30 6.06
CA THR A 231 7.94 19.13 5.41
C THR A 231 7.85 18.55 4.01
N GLY A 232 6.89 17.65 3.77
CA GLY A 232 6.75 16.98 2.46
C GLY A 232 8.02 16.24 2.02
N HIS A 233 8.81 15.79 2.97
CA HIS A 233 10.18 15.32 2.76
C HIS A 233 10.26 14.03 1.94
N LYS A 234 9.17 13.27 1.84
CA LYS A 234 9.15 11.95 1.18
C LYS A 234 7.74 11.60 0.69
N TYR A 235 7.66 11.06 -0.52
CA TYR A 235 6.49 10.33 -1.00
C TYR A 235 6.55 8.86 -0.58
N GLU A 236 5.40 8.23 -0.40
CA GLU A 236 5.28 6.80 -0.17
C GLU A 236 4.09 6.20 -0.90
N GLY A 237 4.35 5.15 -1.67
CA GLY A 237 3.33 4.34 -2.32
C GLY A 237 2.91 3.14 -1.47
N THR A 238 1.87 2.47 -1.92
CA THR A 238 1.37 1.23 -1.33
C THR A 238 1.28 0.16 -2.42
N PRO A 239 2.28 -0.71 -2.56
CA PRO A 239 2.16 -1.85 -3.48
C PRO A 239 1.10 -2.83 -2.98
N LEU A 240 0.21 -3.26 -3.87
CA LEU A 240 -0.63 -4.43 -3.65
C LEU A 240 0.15 -5.64 -4.13
N ILE A 241 0.66 -6.40 -3.18
CA ILE A 241 1.47 -7.59 -3.46
C ILE A 241 0.67 -8.85 -3.17
N ALA A 242 0.90 -9.87 -4.01
CA ALA A 242 0.34 -11.21 -3.86
C ALA A 242 1.42 -12.27 -3.83
N ASN A 243 1.09 -13.45 -3.27
CA ASN A 243 1.90 -14.64 -3.39
C ASN A 243 1.94 -15.08 -4.87
N ALA A 244 3.15 -15.22 -5.45
CA ALA A 244 3.30 -15.51 -6.87
C ALA A 244 2.77 -16.91 -7.25
N ALA A 245 2.92 -17.92 -6.38
CA ALA A 245 2.43 -19.26 -6.68
C ALA A 245 0.91 -19.31 -6.71
N TRP A 246 0.26 -18.70 -5.72
CA TRP A 246 -1.20 -18.55 -5.69
C TRP A 246 -1.69 -17.77 -6.91
N TRP A 247 -1.14 -16.59 -7.16
CA TRP A 247 -1.53 -15.73 -8.27
C TRP A 247 -1.45 -16.43 -9.63
N ASN A 248 -0.36 -17.12 -9.89
CA ASN A 248 -0.15 -17.84 -11.13
C ASN A 248 -1.04 -19.09 -11.25
N GLY A 249 -1.53 -19.63 -10.13
CA GLY A 249 -2.49 -20.72 -10.10
C GLY A 249 -3.93 -20.32 -10.40
N LEU A 250 -4.27 -19.02 -10.30
CA LEU A 250 -5.60 -18.53 -10.60
C LEU A 250 -5.94 -18.65 -12.09
N PRO A 251 -7.21 -18.97 -12.44
CA PRO A 251 -7.73 -18.79 -13.80
C PRO A 251 -7.52 -17.34 -14.30
N GLU A 252 -7.26 -17.18 -15.60
CA GLU A 252 -7.03 -15.84 -16.18
C GLU A 252 -8.19 -14.88 -15.92
N ALA A 253 -9.43 -15.34 -16.07
CA ALA A 253 -10.62 -14.53 -15.79
C ALA A 253 -10.63 -14.00 -14.33
N ASN A 254 -10.17 -14.82 -13.38
CA ASN A 254 -10.09 -14.43 -11.97
C ASN A 254 -8.97 -13.40 -11.74
N ARG A 255 -7.79 -13.59 -12.38
CA ARG A 255 -6.72 -12.59 -12.35
C ARG A 255 -7.17 -11.26 -12.93
N ASP A 256 -7.92 -11.27 -14.03
CA ASP A 256 -8.45 -10.05 -14.64
C ASP A 256 -9.48 -9.35 -13.74
N ALA A 257 -10.36 -10.12 -13.08
CA ALA A 257 -11.28 -9.58 -12.09
C ALA A 257 -10.55 -8.87 -10.95
N VAL A 258 -9.51 -9.50 -10.40
CA VAL A 258 -8.68 -8.92 -9.33
C VAL A 258 -7.91 -7.70 -9.82
N ARG A 259 -7.24 -7.74 -11.00
CA ARG A 259 -6.52 -6.58 -11.57
C ARG A 259 -7.43 -5.39 -11.76
N ARG A 260 -8.62 -5.62 -12.32
CA ARG A 260 -9.62 -4.57 -12.54
C ARG A 260 -10.07 -3.97 -11.21
N ALA A 261 -10.36 -4.79 -10.21
CA ALA A 261 -10.76 -4.35 -8.88
C ALA A 261 -9.65 -3.54 -8.19
N VAL A 262 -8.37 -3.98 -8.28
CA VAL A 262 -7.21 -3.23 -7.77
C VAL A 262 -7.10 -1.86 -8.42
N SER A 263 -7.29 -1.78 -9.73
CA SER A 263 -7.22 -0.51 -10.48
C SER A 263 -8.34 0.45 -10.08
N GLU A 264 -9.61 0.00 -10.06
CA GLU A 264 -10.74 0.87 -9.72
C GLU A 264 -10.70 1.33 -8.25
N ALA A 265 -10.45 0.43 -7.31
CA ALA A 265 -10.27 0.80 -5.91
C ALA A 265 -9.04 1.71 -5.70
N GLY A 266 -8.00 1.52 -6.52
CA GLY A 266 -6.82 2.37 -6.52
C GLY A 266 -7.11 3.81 -6.94
N TRP A 267 -7.86 4.02 -8.00
CA TRP A 267 -8.27 5.37 -8.42
C TRP A 267 -9.15 6.07 -7.39
N TYR A 268 -10.09 5.33 -6.77
CA TYR A 268 -10.86 5.84 -5.63
C TYR A 268 -9.94 6.26 -4.48
N GLN A 269 -8.99 5.42 -4.10
CA GLN A 269 -8.08 5.65 -2.99
C GLN A 269 -7.15 6.86 -3.25
N ARG A 270 -6.58 6.97 -4.45
CA ARG A 270 -5.76 8.11 -4.88
C ARG A 270 -6.54 9.42 -4.81
N GLY A 271 -7.77 9.43 -5.36
CA GLY A 271 -8.65 10.60 -5.30
C GLY A 271 -9.01 11.00 -3.87
N ARG A 272 -9.26 10.02 -2.99
CA ARG A 272 -9.52 10.27 -1.56
C ARG A 272 -8.28 10.82 -0.85
N ASN A 273 -7.10 10.30 -1.11
CA ASN A 273 -5.86 10.85 -0.54
C ASN A 273 -5.64 12.31 -0.95
N LEU A 274 -5.86 12.65 -2.21
CA LEU A 274 -5.71 14.01 -2.70
C LEU A 274 -6.65 14.99 -1.97
N ILE A 275 -7.94 14.63 -1.88
CA ILE A 275 -8.94 15.44 -1.18
C ILE A 275 -8.64 15.51 0.32
N ASP A 276 -8.28 14.39 0.93
CA ASP A 276 -8.04 14.32 2.37
C ASP A 276 -6.78 15.07 2.79
N ASN A 277 -5.75 15.18 1.95
CA ASN A 277 -4.57 16.01 2.27
C ASN A 277 -4.94 17.49 2.53
N GLU A 278 -5.86 18.04 1.75
CA GLU A 278 -6.34 19.42 1.97
C GLU A 278 -7.31 19.49 3.16
N ARG A 279 -8.30 18.61 3.18
CA ARG A 279 -9.37 18.60 4.18
C ARG A 279 -8.84 18.37 5.60
N LEU A 280 -7.89 17.46 5.77
CA LEU A 280 -7.39 17.04 7.10
C LEU A 280 -6.60 18.15 7.81
N VAL A 281 -6.02 19.11 7.10
CA VAL A 281 -5.42 20.28 7.74
C VAL A 281 -6.46 21.03 8.58
N ALA A 282 -7.65 21.26 8.03
CA ALA A 282 -8.71 21.96 8.76
C ALA A 282 -9.29 21.11 9.90
N VAL A 283 -9.48 19.81 9.66
CA VAL A 283 -10.03 18.88 10.67
C VAL A 283 -9.09 18.77 11.87
N ILE A 284 -7.82 18.46 11.62
CA ILE A 284 -6.81 18.30 12.69
C ILE A 284 -6.63 19.61 13.49
N LYS A 285 -6.71 20.79 12.84
CA LYS A 285 -6.70 22.08 13.54
C LYS A 285 -7.88 22.23 14.50
N GLN A 286 -9.08 21.81 14.09
CA GLN A 286 -10.27 21.82 14.95
C GLN A 286 -10.15 20.83 16.12
N GLU A 287 -9.39 19.76 15.96
CA GLU A 287 -9.11 18.73 16.97
C GLU A 287 -7.90 19.08 17.87
N GLY A 288 -7.32 20.29 17.70
CA GLY A 288 -6.27 20.83 18.57
C GLY A 288 -4.84 20.68 18.04
N GLY A 289 -4.65 20.11 16.85
CA GLY A 289 -3.33 20.07 16.20
C GLY A 289 -2.91 21.44 15.65
N THR A 290 -1.62 21.68 15.63
CA THR A 290 -1.02 22.90 15.05
C THR A 290 -0.24 22.56 13.79
N PHE A 291 -0.25 23.47 12.83
CA PHE A 291 0.44 23.26 11.56
C PHE A 291 1.50 24.34 11.33
N GLN A 292 2.67 23.91 10.87
CA GLN A 292 3.78 24.75 10.48
C GLN A 292 4.14 24.48 9.02
N GLU A 293 4.02 25.51 8.19
CA GLU A 293 4.62 25.54 6.86
C GLU A 293 6.14 25.69 6.99
N VAL A 294 6.89 24.97 6.14
CA VAL A 294 8.36 25.04 6.16
C VAL A 294 8.91 25.44 4.80
N ASP A 295 10.03 26.17 4.81
CA ASP A 295 10.85 26.27 3.60
C ASP A 295 11.52 24.92 3.34
N LYS A 296 11.21 24.30 2.20
CA LYS A 296 11.72 22.98 1.86
C LYS A 296 13.18 22.98 1.39
N GLN A 297 13.68 24.10 0.84
CA GLN A 297 15.00 24.15 0.23
C GLN A 297 16.14 23.76 1.20
N PRO A 298 16.17 24.23 2.47
CA PRO A 298 17.19 23.78 3.42
C PRO A 298 17.16 22.28 3.70
N PHE A 299 15.98 21.66 3.68
CA PHE A 299 15.83 20.19 3.85
C PHE A 299 16.29 19.42 2.62
N VAL A 300 16.02 19.94 1.40
CA VAL A 300 16.54 19.40 0.14
C VAL A 300 18.06 19.38 0.19
N ASP A 301 18.69 20.52 0.55
CA ASP A 301 20.13 20.67 0.61
C ASP A 301 20.76 19.70 1.64
N ALA A 302 20.16 19.59 2.82
CA ALA A 302 20.64 18.73 3.90
C ALA A 302 20.52 17.21 3.56
N THR A 303 19.61 16.83 2.68
CA THR A 303 19.38 15.44 2.28
C THR A 303 20.02 15.06 0.94
N ALA A 304 20.75 15.96 0.30
CA ALA A 304 21.37 15.71 -1.01
C ALA A 304 22.31 14.48 -1.02
N SER A 305 23.02 14.23 0.07
CA SER A 305 23.89 13.07 0.23
C SER A 305 23.15 11.71 0.15
N VAL A 306 21.85 11.70 0.45
CA VAL A 306 21.01 10.50 0.36
C VAL A 306 20.87 10.06 -1.10
N TYR A 307 20.66 11.03 -2.03
CA TYR A 307 20.61 10.73 -3.47
C TYR A 307 21.89 10.06 -3.95
N GLU A 308 23.05 10.62 -3.62
CA GLU A 308 24.35 10.08 -4.07
C GLU A 308 24.58 8.66 -3.51
N SER A 309 24.23 8.43 -2.24
CA SER A 309 24.33 7.11 -1.60
C SER A 309 23.46 6.08 -2.34
N TRP A 310 22.20 6.40 -2.59
CA TRP A 310 21.26 5.46 -3.20
C TRP A 310 21.48 5.28 -4.70
N LYS A 311 21.94 6.31 -5.40
CA LYS A 311 22.43 6.21 -6.78
C LYS A 311 23.65 5.29 -6.87
N GLY A 312 24.55 5.34 -5.89
CA GLY A 312 25.68 4.40 -5.82
C GLY A 312 25.25 2.95 -5.59
N LYS A 313 24.16 2.71 -4.83
CA LYS A 313 23.61 1.36 -4.57
C LYS A 313 22.86 0.79 -5.79
N PHE A 314 22.07 1.62 -6.50
CA PHE A 314 21.17 1.20 -7.58
C PHE A 314 21.24 2.16 -8.78
N PRO A 315 22.40 2.28 -9.45
CA PRO A 315 22.65 3.33 -10.44
C PRO A 315 21.64 3.30 -11.59
N ASP A 316 21.40 2.14 -12.19
CA ASP A 316 20.49 2.01 -13.34
C ASP A 316 19.02 2.26 -12.95
N PHE A 317 18.60 1.77 -11.78
CA PHE A 317 17.24 1.95 -11.33
C PHE A 317 16.97 3.40 -10.92
N VAL A 318 17.88 4.05 -10.20
CA VAL A 318 17.74 5.47 -9.84
C VAL A 318 17.74 6.35 -11.09
N ALA A 319 18.56 6.03 -12.11
CA ALA A 319 18.53 6.74 -13.38
C ALA A 319 17.18 6.60 -14.10
N LEU A 320 16.61 5.39 -14.16
CA LEU A 320 15.25 5.16 -14.67
C LEU A 320 14.23 5.98 -13.88
N LEU A 321 14.23 5.84 -12.56
CA LEU A 321 13.26 6.49 -11.68
C LEU A 321 13.30 8.03 -11.82
N THR A 322 14.48 8.64 -11.79
CA THR A 322 14.59 10.10 -11.88
C THR A 322 14.20 10.62 -13.27
N LYS A 323 14.49 9.85 -14.34
CA LYS A 323 14.04 10.18 -15.70
C LYS A 323 12.51 10.14 -15.81
N GLU A 324 11.87 9.08 -15.34
CA GLU A 324 10.41 8.92 -15.44
C GLU A 324 9.68 9.91 -14.52
N ALA A 325 10.20 10.19 -13.32
CA ALA A 325 9.66 11.22 -12.43
C ALA A 325 9.74 12.62 -13.05
N ALA A 326 10.86 12.96 -13.72
CA ALA A 326 10.97 14.23 -14.43
C ALA A 326 10.01 14.32 -15.63
N ALA A 327 9.78 13.22 -16.34
CA ALA A 327 8.83 13.17 -17.45
C ALA A 327 7.37 13.31 -16.97
N ALA A 328 7.03 12.77 -15.79
CA ALA A 328 5.71 12.92 -15.18
C ALA A 328 5.38 14.38 -14.82
N LYS A 329 6.35 15.11 -14.24
CA LYS A 329 6.22 16.54 -13.90
C LYS A 329 6.01 17.45 -15.13
N ALA A 330 6.34 16.98 -16.31
CA ALA A 330 6.22 17.76 -17.57
C ALA A 330 4.87 17.58 -18.28
N GLN A 331 3.97 16.72 -17.77
CA GLN A 331 2.65 16.43 -18.30
C GLN A 331 1.56 17.32 -17.68
#